data_672e7f3888f6d99a7f2225a22f2007c6
#
_entry.id   672e7f3888f6d99a7f2225a22f2007c6
#
_cell.length_a   1.000
_cell.length_b   1.000
_cell.length_c   1.000
_cell.angle_alpha   90.00
_cell.angle_beta   90.00
_cell.angle_gamma   90.00
#
_symmetry.space_group_name_H-M   'P 1'
#
loop_
_entity.id
_entity.type
_entity.pdbx_description
1 polymer ?
#
loop_
_entity_poly.entity_id
_entity_poly.type
_entity_poly.pdbx_seq_one_letter_code
_entity_poly.pdbx_strand_id
1 'polypeptide(L)'
;MPDPTQGQTARVISILRSPAARKISFTLGAWRINALALENIASAIALGDIEVVVAPPKGGAEAAYNFKRDFIMVPDATYGAKVTQQAAIIHECVHAFVDMKQIAGQAESANEAAAYLAGMLYILHTGIAIPPTKTPIGVLAGGIANKM
;
A
#
# COMPACT_ATOMS: atom_id res chain seq x y z
N MET A 1 -21.71 18.95 1.57
CA MET A 1 -21.02 17.80 2.15
C MET A 1 -19.87 17.38 1.23
N PRO A 2 -18.67 17.19 1.77
CA PRO A 2 -17.59 16.72 0.92
C PRO A 2 -17.87 15.30 0.40
N ASP A 3 -17.47 15.06 -0.82
CA ASP A 3 -17.55 13.75 -1.43
C ASP A 3 -16.66 12.78 -0.63
N PRO A 4 -17.17 11.59 -0.19
CA PRO A 4 -16.35 10.61 0.50
C PRO A 4 -15.09 10.21 -0.29
N THR A 5 -15.16 10.16 -1.61
CA THR A 5 -14.03 9.86 -2.48
C THR A 5 -12.94 10.91 -2.36
N GLN A 6 -13.30 12.21 -2.29
CA GLN A 6 -12.31 13.28 -2.12
C GLN A 6 -11.61 13.18 -0.76
N GLY A 7 -12.35 12.89 0.31
CA GLY A 7 -11.79 12.70 1.63
C GLY A 7 -10.81 11.53 1.67
N GLN A 8 -11.15 10.42 1.03
CA GLN A 8 -10.28 9.26 0.97
C GLN A 8 -9.09 9.48 0.05
N THR A 9 -9.24 10.21 -1.04
CA THR A 9 -8.12 10.59 -1.89
C THR A 9 -7.07 11.34 -1.08
N ALA A 10 -7.48 12.35 -0.31
CA ALA A 10 -6.59 13.12 0.54
C ALA A 10 -5.95 12.24 1.63
N ARG A 11 -6.72 11.31 2.21
CA ARG A 11 -6.21 10.40 3.24
C ARG A 11 -5.15 9.47 2.71
N VAL A 12 -5.36 8.85 1.54
CA VAL A 12 -4.37 7.95 0.93
C VAL A 12 -3.07 8.72 0.65
N ILE A 13 -3.17 9.91 0.07
CA ILE A 13 -1.99 10.76 -0.17
C ILE A 13 -1.27 11.06 1.15
N SER A 14 -2.00 11.41 2.19
CA SER A 14 -1.44 11.70 3.51
C SER A 14 -0.71 10.49 4.09
N ILE A 15 -1.27 9.28 3.95
CA ILE A 15 -0.64 8.04 4.43
C ILE A 15 0.67 7.79 3.68
N LEU A 16 0.68 7.96 2.36
CA LEU A 16 1.87 7.77 1.52
C LEU A 16 2.98 8.75 1.87
N ARG A 17 2.64 9.94 2.35
CA ARG A 17 3.58 11.00 2.74
C ARG A 17 3.86 11.06 4.23
N SER A 18 3.31 10.12 5.02
CA SER A 18 3.47 10.11 6.47
C SER A 18 4.92 9.78 6.87
N PRO A 19 5.34 10.13 8.10
CA PRO A 19 6.68 9.80 8.58
C PRO A 19 6.98 8.30 8.54
N ALA A 20 6.01 7.44 8.89
CA ALA A 20 6.18 6.00 8.86
C ALA A 20 6.41 5.49 7.43
N ALA A 21 5.63 5.98 6.46
CA ALA A 21 5.78 5.60 5.06
C ALA A 21 7.14 6.02 4.51
N ARG A 22 7.61 7.20 4.89
CA ARG A 22 8.90 7.74 4.41
C ARG A 22 10.10 6.96 4.92
N LYS A 23 9.95 6.16 5.96
CA LYS A 23 11.01 5.30 6.49
C LYS A 23 11.08 3.94 5.80
N ILE A 24 10.09 3.59 4.97
CA ILE A 24 10.12 2.35 4.22
C ILE A 24 11.24 2.42 3.19
N SER A 25 12.13 1.43 3.19
CA SER A 25 13.23 1.36 2.23
C SER A 25 13.71 -0.07 2.11
N PHE A 26 13.49 -0.67 0.95
CA PHE A 26 14.00 -2.02 0.66
C PHE A 26 14.03 -2.25 -0.85
N THR A 27 14.78 -3.26 -1.26
CA THR A 27 14.78 -3.74 -2.64
C THR A 27 14.37 -5.20 -2.65
N LEU A 28 13.42 -5.54 -3.52
CA LEU A 28 12.98 -6.92 -3.71
C LEU A 28 12.86 -7.17 -5.20
N GLY A 29 13.68 -8.11 -5.71
CA GLY A 29 13.75 -8.34 -7.15
C GLY A 29 14.22 -7.07 -7.87
N ALA A 30 13.46 -6.65 -8.87
CA ALA A 30 13.76 -5.46 -9.66
C ALA A 30 13.19 -4.17 -9.05
N TRP A 31 12.46 -4.26 -7.93
CA TRP A 31 11.76 -3.11 -7.36
C TRP A 31 12.48 -2.57 -6.14
N ARG A 32 12.67 -1.26 -6.16
CA ARG A 32 13.09 -0.52 -4.99
C ARG A 32 11.90 0.26 -4.45
N ILE A 33 11.49 -0.09 -3.23
CA ILE A 33 10.37 0.54 -2.55
C ILE A 33 10.91 1.45 -1.46
N ASN A 34 10.69 2.74 -1.59
CA ASN A 34 11.19 3.75 -0.66
C ASN A 34 10.27 4.98 -0.68
N ALA A 35 10.67 6.04 0.02
CA ALA A 35 9.89 7.26 0.08
C ALA A 35 9.61 7.84 -1.30
N LEU A 36 10.56 7.77 -2.22
CA LEU A 36 10.37 8.28 -3.58
C LEU A 36 9.34 7.47 -4.35
N ALA A 37 9.37 6.13 -4.22
CA ALA A 37 8.39 5.26 -4.86
C ALA A 37 6.97 5.59 -4.39
N LEU A 38 6.79 5.76 -3.08
CA LEU A 38 5.49 6.09 -2.50
C LEU A 38 5.06 7.51 -2.88
N GLU A 39 6.00 8.45 -2.98
CA GLU A 39 5.70 9.80 -3.45
C GLU A 39 5.27 9.79 -4.92
N ASN A 40 5.84 8.93 -5.76
CA ASN A 40 5.39 8.78 -7.14
C ASN A 40 3.91 8.36 -7.21
N ILE A 41 3.49 7.45 -6.33
CA ILE A 41 2.09 7.05 -6.25
C ILE A 41 1.22 8.18 -5.71
N ALA A 42 1.66 8.89 -4.67
CA ALA A 42 0.92 10.03 -4.14
C ALA A 42 0.71 11.11 -5.21
N SER A 43 1.74 11.39 -6.00
CA SER A 43 1.66 12.35 -7.10
C SER A 43 0.71 11.88 -8.20
N ALA A 44 0.74 10.59 -8.54
CA ALA A 44 -0.17 10.03 -9.53
C ALA A 44 -1.63 10.14 -9.09
N ILE A 45 -1.89 9.93 -7.80
CA ILE A 45 -3.23 10.09 -7.23
C ILE A 45 -3.65 11.57 -7.28
N ALA A 46 -2.74 12.47 -6.91
CA ALA A 46 -3.03 13.90 -6.92
C ALA A 46 -3.32 14.43 -8.32
N LEU A 47 -2.67 13.85 -9.34
CA LEU A 47 -2.86 14.23 -10.74
C LEU A 47 -4.06 13.53 -11.40
N GLY A 48 -4.67 12.54 -10.73
CA GLY A 48 -5.80 11.80 -11.28
C GLY A 48 -5.43 10.61 -12.14
N ASP A 49 -4.14 10.27 -12.24
CA ASP A 49 -3.69 9.08 -12.99
C ASP A 49 -4.06 7.79 -12.29
N ILE A 50 -4.16 7.82 -10.95
CA ILE A 50 -4.68 6.74 -10.13
C ILE A 50 -5.83 7.33 -9.32
N GLU A 51 -6.99 6.69 -9.37
CA GLU A 51 -8.16 7.14 -8.60
C GLU A 51 -8.29 6.37 -7.30
N VAL A 52 -8.82 7.01 -6.27
CA VAL A 52 -9.26 6.36 -5.04
C VAL A 52 -10.78 6.31 -5.06
N VAL A 53 -11.35 5.12 -4.92
CA VAL A 53 -12.79 4.89 -5.03
C VAL A 53 -13.30 4.31 -3.71
N VAL A 54 -14.37 4.89 -3.19
CA VAL A 54 -15.05 4.37 -2.00
C VAL A 54 -16.17 3.43 -2.45
N ALA A 55 -15.94 2.13 -2.30
CA ALA A 55 -16.93 1.11 -2.62
C ALA A 55 -16.51 -0.21 -1.97
N PRO A 56 -17.44 -1.02 -1.43
CA PRO A 56 -17.07 -2.30 -0.85
C PRO A 56 -16.46 -3.22 -1.89
N PRO A 57 -15.23 -3.73 -1.69
CA PRO A 57 -14.64 -4.68 -2.61
C PRO A 57 -15.39 -6.02 -2.57
N LYS A 58 -15.36 -6.74 -3.68
CA LYS A 58 -15.94 -8.08 -3.74
C LYS A 58 -15.19 -9.03 -2.82
N GLY A 59 -15.91 -9.94 -2.18
CA GLY A 59 -15.31 -10.94 -1.30
C GLY A 59 -14.90 -10.42 0.07
N GLY A 60 -15.31 -9.20 0.43
CA GLY A 60 -15.04 -8.65 1.75
C GLY A 60 -13.60 -8.20 1.97
N ALA A 61 -12.84 -7.97 0.91
CA ALA A 61 -11.49 -7.44 1.02
C ALA A 61 -11.51 -6.05 1.68
N GLU A 62 -10.46 -5.71 2.44
CA GLU A 62 -10.39 -4.43 3.11
C GLU A 62 -10.11 -3.30 2.13
N ALA A 63 -9.10 -3.47 1.28
CA ALA A 63 -8.79 -2.55 0.20
C ALA A 63 -8.31 -3.36 -1.00
N ALA A 64 -8.34 -2.78 -2.18
CA ALA A 64 -7.88 -3.47 -3.39
C ALA A 64 -7.40 -2.48 -4.43
N TYR A 65 -6.38 -2.86 -5.20
CA TYR A 65 -5.93 -2.12 -6.37
C TYR A 65 -6.41 -2.84 -7.63
N ASN A 66 -7.00 -2.09 -8.55
CA ASN A 66 -7.44 -2.61 -9.85
C ASN A 66 -6.46 -2.17 -10.92
N PHE A 67 -5.68 -3.13 -11.45
CA PHE A 67 -4.64 -2.83 -12.43
C PHE A 67 -5.19 -2.54 -13.83
N LYS A 68 -6.43 -2.92 -14.11
CA LYS A 68 -7.04 -2.67 -15.42
C LYS A 68 -7.53 -1.23 -15.57
N ARG A 69 -7.93 -0.60 -14.48
CA ARG A 69 -8.51 0.75 -14.46
C ARG A 69 -7.74 1.74 -13.62
N ASP A 70 -6.64 1.32 -13.03
CA ASP A 70 -5.75 2.16 -12.22
C ASP A 70 -6.49 2.89 -11.09
N PHE A 71 -7.23 2.13 -10.25
CA PHE A 71 -7.84 2.71 -9.06
C PHE A 71 -7.62 1.85 -7.83
N ILE A 72 -7.59 2.53 -6.68
CA ILE A 72 -7.53 1.90 -5.36
C ILE A 72 -8.93 1.99 -4.76
N MET A 73 -9.49 0.84 -4.40
CA MET A 73 -10.82 0.74 -3.81
C MET A 73 -10.69 0.60 -2.30
N VAL A 74 -11.42 1.42 -1.55
CA VAL A 74 -11.52 1.34 -0.10
C VAL A 74 -12.99 1.14 0.29
N PRO A 75 -13.27 0.34 1.35
CA PRO A 75 -14.65 -0.09 1.61
C PRO A 75 -15.59 1.01 2.10
N ASP A 76 -15.07 2.03 2.79
CA ASP A 76 -15.93 3.08 3.34
C ASP A 76 -15.16 4.39 3.53
N ALA A 77 -15.88 5.43 3.95
CA ALA A 77 -15.32 6.78 4.09
C ALA A 77 -14.42 6.95 5.31
N THR A 78 -14.41 5.99 6.24
CA THR A 78 -13.57 6.05 7.45
C THR A 78 -12.36 5.13 7.36
N TYR A 79 -12.24 4.33 6.32
CA TYR A 79 -11.14 3.39 6.15
C TYR A 79 -9.80 4.13 6.13
N GLY A 80 -8.83 3.61 6.87
CA GLY A 80 -7.52 4.24 7.02
C GLY A 80 -7.33 4.94 8.37
N ALA A 81 -8.35 4.91 9.24
CA ALA A 81 -8.23 5.44 10.59
C ALA A 81 -7.36 4.56 11.50
N LYS A 82 -7.32 3.26 11.23
CA LYS A 82 -6.52 2.30 11.98
C LYS A 82 -5.20 2.01 11.28
N VAL A 83 -4.14 1.73 12.06
CA VAL A 83 -2.81 1.44 11.49
C VAL A 83 -2.84 0.24 10.55
N THR A 84 -3.59 -0.81 10.89
CA THR A 84 -3.72 -1.98 10.02
C THR A 84 -4.38 -1.64 8.68
N GLN A 85 -5.34 -0.73 8.68
CA GLN A 85 -5.97 -0.24 7.46
C GLN A 85 -5.00 0.62 6.64
N GLN A 86 -4.20 1.45 7.31
CA GLN A 86 -3.17 2.24 6.65
C GLN A 86 -2.13 1.34 5.99
N ALA A 87 -1.73 0.27 6.67
CA ALA A 87 -0.80 -0.72 6.11
C ALA A 87 -1.40 -1.42 4.89
N ALA A 88 -2.69 -1.73 4.92
CA ALA A 88 -3.38 -2.31 3.77
C ALA A 88 -3.39 -1.34 2.58
N ILE A 89 -3.57 -0.04 2.83
CA ILE A 89 -3.49 0.98 1.79
C ILE A 89 -2.08 1.03 1.19
N ILE A 90 -1.04 1.00 2.02
CA ILE A 90 0.35 0.95 1.55
C ILE A 90 0.57 -0.30 0.68
N HIS A 91 0.06 -1.45 1.11
CA HIS A 91 0.13 -2.70 0.36
C HIS A 91 -0.45 -2.54 -1.06
N GLU A 92 -1.64 -1.97 -1.18
CA GLU A 92 -2.27 -1.76 -2.48
C GLU A 92 -1.55 -0.70 -3.31
N CYS A 93 -0.99 0.31 -2.68
CA CYS A 93 -0.19 1.33 -3.37
C CYS A 93 1.11 0.74 -3.94
N VAL A 94 1.70 -0.26 -3.30
CA VAL A 94 2.87 -0.96 -3.86
C VAL A 94 2.47 -1.73 -5.11
N HIS A 95 1.30 -2.38 -5.12
CA HIS A 95 0.80 -3.01 -6.34
C HIS A 95 0.64 -1.97 -7.46
N ALA A 96 0.13 -0.78 -7.16
CA ALA A 96 0.02 0.30 -8.13
C ALA A 96 1.40 0.73 -8.66
N PHE A 97 2.39 0.84 -7.77
CA PHE A 97 3.76 1.20 -8.16
C PHE A 97 4.37 0.16 -9.10
N VAL A 98 4.23 -1.12 -8.75
CA VAL A 98 4.74 -2.22 -9.59
C VAL A 98 4.07 -2.21 -10.96
N ASP A 99 2.76 -1.97 -10.99
CA ASP A 99 2.00 -1.87 -12.24
C ASP A 99 2.49 -0.70 -13.10
N MET A 100 2.74 0.46 -12.49
CA MET A 100 3.27 1.62 -13.20
C MET A 100 4.64 1.36 -13.84
N LYS A 101 5.48 0.57 -13.18
CA LYS A 101 6.82 0.24 -13.70
C LYS A 101 6.79 -0.82 -14.78
N GLN A 102 5.79 -1.68 -14.79
CA GLN A 102 5.57 -2.71 -15.83
C GLN A 102 6.83 -3.49 -16.18
N ILE A 103 7.58 -3.92 -15.15
CA ILE A 103 8.82 -4.67 -15.36
C ILE A 103 8.49 -6.11 -15.73
N ALA A 104 8.82 -6.49 -16.95
CA ALA A 104 8.56 -7.85 -17.46
C ALA A 104 9.39 -8.89 -16.71
N GLY A 105 8.85 -10.10 -16.58
CA GLY A 105 9.57 -11.23 -16.00
C GLY A 105 9.54 -11.32 -14.49
N GLN A 106 8.84 -10.42 -13.81
CA GLN A 106 8.70 -10.48 -12.36
C GLN A 106 7.54 -11.39 -11.97
N ALA A 107 7.77 -12.28 -11.00
CA ALA A 107 6.76 -13.22 -10.54
C ALA A 107 5.70 -12.50 -9.70
N GLU A 108 4.45 -12.97 -9.80
CA GLU A 108 3.34 -12.51 -8.97
C GLU A 108 3.67 -12.61 -7.47
N SER A 109 4.36 -13.70 -7.08
CA SER A 109 4.77 -13.90 -5.69
C SER A 109 5.74 -12.83 -5.21
N ALA A 110 6.64 -12.34 -6.07
CA ALA A 110 7.55 -11.25 -5.72
C ALA A 110 6.79 -9.93 -5.55
N ASN A 111 5.81 -9.66 -6.41
CA ASN A 111 4.92 -8.51 -6.30
C ASN A 111 4.18 -8.52 -4.95
N GLU A 112 3.57 -9.66 -4.61
CA GLU A 112 2.83 -9.80 -3.36
C GLU A 112 3.74 -9.67 -2.14
N ALA A 113 4.96 -10.26 -2.20
CA ALA A 113 5.94 -10.16 -1.13
C ALA A 113 6.37 -8.70 -0.90
N ALA A 114 6.59 -7.94 -1.98
CA ALA A 114 6.96 -6.53 -1.87
C ALA A 114 5.83 -5.73 -1.19
N ALA A 115 4.58 -5.98 -1.57
CA ALA A 115 3.44 -5.32 -0.98
C ALA A 115 3.29 -5.64 0.51
N TYR A 116 3.42 -6.92 0.90
CA TYR A 116 3.37 -7.33 2.30
C TYR A 116 4.51 -6.72 3.11
N LEU A 117 5.72 -6.74 2.59
CA LEU A 117 6.88 -6.18 3.29
C LEU A 117 6.68 -4.67 3.53
N ALA A 118 6.19 -3.95 2.55
CA ALA A 118 5.93 -2.51 2.69
C ALA A 118 4.88 -2.26 3.80
N GLY A 119 3.80 -3.03 3.82
CA GLY A 119 2.78 -2.91 4.87
C GLY A 119 3.33 -3.20 6.25
N MET A 120 4.15 -4.25 6.39
CA MET A 120 4.76 -4.61 7.67
C MET A 120 5.76 -3.55 8.14
N LEU A 121 6.58 -3.02 7.22
CA LEU A 121 7.49 -1.93 7.55
C LEU A 121 6.75 -0.67 7.96
N TYR A 122 5.61 -0.38 7.34
CA TYR A 122 4.76 0.72 7.75
C TYR A 122 4.35 0.57 9.21
N ILE A 123 3.81 -0.60 9.59
CA ILE A 123 3.39 -0.86 10.97
C ILE A 123 4.57 -0.73 11.92
N LEU A 124 5.72 -1.32 11.57
CA LEU A 124 6.93 -1.26 12.38
C LEU A 124 7.35 0.19 12.64
N HIS A 125 7.34 1.02 11.61
CA HIS A 125 7.76 2.42 11.72
C HIS A 125 6.75 3.32 12.43
N THR A 126 5.52 2.85 12.66
CA THR A 126 4.57 3.56 13.54
C THR A 126 4.84 3.29 15.03
N GLY A 127 5.70 2.31 15.35
CA GLY A 127 5.99 1.92 16.72
C GLY A 127 5.03 0.88 17.30
N ILE A 128 4.12 0.36 16.48
CA ILE A 128 3.16 -0.67 16.88
C ILE A 128 3.75 -2.04 16.56
N ALA A 129 3.53 -3.03 17.45
CA ALA A 129 3.98 -4.39 17.21
C ALA A 129 3.34 -4.98 15.96
N ILE A 130 4.14 -5.70 15.16
CA ILE A 130 3.64 -6.35 13.95
C ILE A 130 2.67 -7.46 14.35
N PRO A 131 1.42 -7.47 13.79
CA PRO A 131 0.46 -8.51 14.13
C PRO A 131 0.94 -9.88 13.62
N PRO A 132 0.60 -10.98 14.31
CA PRO A 132 0.90 -12.30 13.80
C PRO A 132 0.15 -12.55 12.49
N THR A 133 0.82 -13.24 11.58
CA THR A 133 0.22 -13.61 10.30
C THR A 133 0.36 -15.10 10.07
N LYS A 134 -0.65 -15.70 9.44
CA LYS A 134 -0.66 -17.12 9.15
C LYS A 134 -0.11 -17.44 7.77
N THR A 135 0.19 -16.43 6.94
CA THR A 135 0.72 -16.67 5.60
C THR A 135 2.23 -16.73 5.62
N PRO A 136 2.87 -17.66 4.85
CA PRO A 136 4.34 -17.71 4.79
C PRO A 136 4.97 -16.39 4.32
N ILE A 137 4.34 -15.71 3.36
CA ILE A 137 4.85 -14.43 2.85
C ILE A 137 4.79 -13.38 3.96
N GLY A 138 3.70 -13.29 4.70
CA GLY A 138 3.57 -12.33 5.79
C GLY A 138 4.57 -12.59 6.90
N VAL A 139 4.80 -13.86 7.27
CA VAL A 139 5.80 -14.23 8.28
C VAL A 139 7.19 -13.83 7.80
N LEU A 140 7.52 -14.12 6.54
CA LEU A 140 8.82 -13.75 5.97
C LEU A 140 9.00 -12.23 5.97
N ALA A 141 8.01 -11.48 5.54
CA ALA A 141 8.07 -10.03 5.51
C ALA A 141 8.24 -9.45 6.92
N GLY A 142 7.51 -9.95 7.90
CA GLY A 142 7.64 -9.53 9.29
C GLY A 142 9.03 -9.80 9.84
N GLY A 143 9.61 -10.97 9.56
CA GLY A 143 10.96 -11.32 9.96
C GLY A 143 12.01 -10.40 9.35
N ILE A 144 11.89 -10.09 8.07
CA ILE A 144 12.80 -9.15 7.38
C ILE A 144 12.66 -7.75 7.98
N ALA A 145 11.44 -7.26 8.18
CA ALA A 145 11.21 -5.93 8.74
C ALA A 145 11.84 -5.79 10.13
N ASN A 146 11.74 -6.81 10.96
CA ASN A 146 12.30 -6.76 12.31
C ASN A 146 13.83 -6.75 12.33
N LYS A 147 14.48 -7.20 11.27
CA LYS A 147 15.94 -7.20 11.16
C LYS A 147 16.50 -5.92 10.55
N MET A 148 15.64 -5.13 9.99
CA MET A 148 16.01 -3.86 9.39
C MET A 148 15.99 -2.75 10.43
#